data_758fb36b4da81985554ea84ffa1f4a7f
#
_entry.id   758fb36b4da81985554ea84ffa1f4a7f
#
_cell.length_a   1.000
_cell.length_b   1.000
_cell.length_c   1.000
_cell.angle_alpha   90.00
_cell.angle_beta   90.00
_cell.angle_gamma   90.00
#
_symmetry.space_group_name_H-M   'P 1'
#
loop_
_entity.id
_entity.type
_entity.pdbx_description
1 polymer ?
#
loop_
_entity_poly.entity_id
_entity_poly.type
_entity_poly.pdbx_seq_one_letter_code
_entity_poly.pdbx_strand_id
1 'polypeptide(L)'
;MAGYHSSATIPDAAAALIDAPEFATLATVEPGGQPQLSVVWLERDGDDVLISTVRGRRKTDNLLRDPRATVLIYPASGPYSYVEIRGTTTIADDPGGSLIHKLAQKYTGAERGEHDTPDTPRVIVRLTPSKVIWKG
;
A
#
# COMPACT_ATOMS: atom_id res chain seq x y z
N MET A 1 -28.26 5.70 -3.67
CA MET A 1 -27.64 5.12 -2.47
C MET A 1 -26.13 5.22 -2.61
N ALA A 2 -25.49 5.89 -1.64
CA ALA A 2 -24.05 5.80 -1.56
C ALA A 2 -23.72 4.32 -1.42
N GLY A 3 -23.41 3.68 -2.53
CA GLY A 3 -23.29 2.24 -2.59
C GLY A 3 -21.87 1.78 -2.43
N TYR A 4 -21.77 0.53 -2.07
CA TYR A 4 -20.52 -0.20 -2.16
C TYR A 4 -20.38 -0.71 -3.60
N HIS A 5 -19.20 -0.55 -4.16
CA HIS A 5 -18.82 -1.15 -5.42
C HIS A 5 -17.76 -2.20 -5.17
N SER A 6 -17.88 -3.34 -5.83
CA SER A 6 -16.90 -4.43 -5.69
C SER A 6 -16.47 -4.87 -7.08
N SER A 7 -15.17 -4.86 -7.34
CA SER A 7 -14.58 -5.26 -8.61
C SER A 7 -13.10 -5.62 -8.37
N ALA A 8 -12.39 -5.98 -9.44
CA ALA A 8 -10.93 -6.12 -9.40
C ALA A 8 -10.22 -4.90 -9.99
N THR A 9 -10.97 -3.88 -10.42
CA THR A 9 -10.45 -2.62 -10.94
C THR A 9 -10.74 -1.49 -9.96
N ILE A 10 -9.90 -0.45 -9.98
CA ILE A 10 -10.04 0.70 -9.10
C ILE A 10 -10.89 1.76 -9.81
N PRO A 11 -12.08 2.10 -9.27
CA PRO A 11 -12.89 3.18 -9.83
C PRO A 11 -12.13 4.51 -9.81
N ASP A 12 -12.42 5.40 -10.75
CA ASP A 12 -11.72 6.68 -10.88
C ASP A 12 -11.76 7.52 -9.60
N ALA A 13 -12.88 7.55 -8.91
CA ALA A 13 -13.00 8.29 -7.65
C ALA A 13 -12.11 7.69 -6.56
N ALA A 14 -12.00 6.37 -6.49
CA ALA A 14 -11.10 5.69 -5.57
C ALA A 14 -9.63 5.90 -5.97
N ALA A 15 -9.33 5.90 -7.27
CA ALA A 15 -7.99 6.18 -7.76
C ALA A 15 -7.52 7.57 -7.33
N ALA A 16 -8.39 8.57 -7.40
CA ALA A 16 -8.06 9.92 -6.94
C ALA A 16 -7.69 9.95 -5.45
N LEU A 17 -8.38 9.17 -4.63
CA LEU A 17 -8.06 9.06 -3.20
C LEU A 17 -6.68 8.43 -2.99
N ILE A 18 -6.37 7.37 -3.75
CA ILE A 18 -5.07 6.69 -3.65
C ILE A 18 -3.93 7.60 -4.14
N ASP A 19 -4.18 8.38 -5.18
CA ASP A 19 -3.17 9.29 -5.75
C ASP A 19 -2.89 10.48 -4.84
N ALA A 20 -3.82 10.83 -3.95
CA ALA A 20 -3.62 11.87 -2.94
C ALA A 20 -2.67 11.38 -1.83
N PRO A 21 -1.98 12.28 -1.11
CA PRO A 21 -1.05 11.89 -0.06
C PRO A 21 -1.78 11.49 1.23
N GLU A 22 -2.69 10.54 1.12
CA GLU A 22 -3.44 9.98 2.24
C GLU A 22 -2.76 8.71 2.74
N PHE A 23 -2.72 8.54 4.06
CA PHE A 23 -2.12 7.35 4.65
C PHE A 23 -3.01 6.12 4.42
N ALA A 24 -2.35 4.98 4.31
CA ALA A 24 -3.03 3.70 4.16
C ALA A 24 -2.71 2.77 5.32
N THR A 25 -3.65 1.91 5.66
CA THR A 25 -3.42 0.81 6.58
C THR A 25 -3.25 -0.47 5.79
N LEU A 26 -2.10 -1.12 5.97
CA LEU A 26 -1.79 -2.40 5.33
C LEU A 26 -1.97 -3.53 6.34
N ALA A 27 -2.73 -4.54 5.94
CA ALA A 27 -2.89 -5.78 6.68
C ALA A 27 -2.12 -6.90 6.00
N THR A 28 -1.26 -7.57 6.76
CA THR A 28 -0.59 -8.82 6.37
C THR A 28 -0.96 -9.92 7.36
N VAL A 29 -0.63 -11.16 7.05
CA VAL A 29 -1.07 -12.32 7.83
C VAL A 29 0.11 -12.88 8.63
N GLU A 30 -0.02 -12.90 9.96
CA GLU A 30 0.94 -13.54 10.85
C GLU A 30 0.93 -15.07 10.67
N PRO A 31 1.99 -15.78 11.10
CA PRO A 31 2.02 -17.25 10.99
C PRO A 31 0.80 -17.95 11.58
N GLY A 32 0.23 -17.41 12.66
CA GLY A 32 -0.97 -17.96 13.29
C GLY A 32 -2.28 -17.51 12.67
N GLY A 33 -2.25 -16.71 11.59
CA GLY A 33 -3.46 -16.20 10.95
C GLY A 33 -3.93 -14.84 11.47
N GLN A 34 -3.31 -14.30 12.52
CA GLN A 34 -3.66 -13.00 13.06
C GLN A 34 -3.32 -11.90 12.07
N PRO A 35 -4.22 -10.96 11.78
CA PRO A 35 -3.85 -9.80 10.98
C PRO A 35 -2.81 -8.93 11.68
N GLN A 36 -1.79 -8.51 10.93
CA GLN A 36 -0.78 -7.56 11.38
C GLN A 36 -1.00 -6.26 10.61
N LEU A 37 -1.13 -5.14 11.32
CA LEU A 37 -1.46 -3.86 10.70
C LEU A 37 -0.29 -2.88 10.82
N SER A 38 -0.10 -2.08 9.79
CA SER A 38 0.83 -0.95 9.82
C SER A 38 0.34 0.17 8.93
N VAL A 39 0.72 1.40 9.27
CA VAL A 39 0.46 2.57 8.42
C VAL A 39 1.56 2.66 7.38
N VAL A 40 1.18 2.82 6.13
CA VAL A 40 2.12 2.86 5.00
C VAL A 40 1.80 4.01 4.06
N TRP A 41 2.81 4.39 3.28
CA TRP A 41 2.65 5.20 2.09
C TRP A 41 2.49 4.29 0.89
N LEU A 42 1.77 4.76 -0.13
CA LEU A 42 1.57 3.96 -1.33
C LEU A 42 1.47 4.83 -2.58
N GLU A 43 1.63 4.16 -3.71
CA GLU A 43 1.48 4.74 -5.03
C GLU A 43 0.65 3.78 -5.88
N ARG A 44 -0.14 4.32 -6.78
CA ARG A 44 -0.92 3.51 -7.71
C ARG A 44 -0.13 3.34 -9.02
N ASP A 45 -0.18 2.14 -9.58
CA ASP A 45 0.34 1.82 -10.90
C ASP A 45 -0.75 1.07 -11.64
N GLY A 46 -1.55 1.80 -12.45
CA GLY A 46 -2.75 1.24 -13.04
C GLY A 46 -3.75 0.84 -11.96
N ASP A 47 -4.13 -0.43 -11.93
CA ASP A 47 -4.98 -0.99 -10.88
C ASP A 47 -4.17 -1.63 -9.75
N ASP A 48 -2.85 -1.67 -9.84
CA ASP A 48 -2.00 -2.18 -8.80
C ASP A 48 -1.61 -1.08 -7.80
N VAL A 49 -1.23 -1.49 -6.61
CA VAL A 49 -0.76 -0.60 -5.55
C VAL A 49 0.68 -0.98 -5.19
N LEU A 50 1.55 0.00 -5.10
CA LEU A 50 2.96 -0.19 -4.79
C LEU A 50 3.26 0.37 -3.40
N ILE A 51 3.95 -0.42 -2.59
CA ILE A 51 4.37 -0.05 -1.23
C ILE A 51 5.86 -0.33 -1.11
N SER A 52 6.60 0.57 -0.47
CA SER A 52 8.00 0.35 -0.17
C SER A 52 8.17 -0.13 1.25
N THR A 53 8.93 -1.20 1.43
CA THR A 53 9.29 -1.68 2.76
C THR A 53 10.73 -2.19 2.75
N VAL A 54 11.20 -2.71 3.88
CA VAL A 54 12.58 -3.15 4.07
C VAL A 54 12.58 -4.64 4.42
N ARG A 55 13.53 -5.39 3.84
CA ARG A 55 13.69 -6.80 4.21
C ARG A 55 13.95 -6.93 5.71
N GLY A 56 13.36 -7.95 6.31
CA GLY A 56 13.45 -8.23 7.73
C GLY A 56 12.38 -7.57 8.58
N ARG A 57 11.60 -6.63 8.05
CA ARG A 57 10.45 -6.11 8.77
C ARG A 57 9.33 -7.14 8.83
N ARG A 58 8.50 -7.07 9.89
CA ARG A 58 7.41 -8.01 10.13
C ARG A 58 6.50 -8.18 8.93
N LYS A 59 6.04 -7.07 8.34
CA LYS A 59 5.16 -7.12 7.17
C LYS A 59 5.83 -7.77 5.96
N THR A 60 7.12 -7.52 5.76
CA THR A 60 7.86 -8.12 4.65
C THR A 60 7.97 -9.63 4.83
N ASP A 61 8.33 -10.07 6.02
CA ASP A 61 8.43 -11.50 6.33
C ASP A 61 7.07 -12.21 6.21
N ASN A 62 6.01 -11.54 6.67
CA ASN A 62 4.65 -12.06 6.52
C ASN A 62 4.29 -12.27 5.06
N LEU A 63 4.58 -11.28 4.20
CA LEU A 63 4.24 -11.35 2.77
C LEU A 63 5.09 -12.39 2.02
N LEU A 64 6.33 -12.61 2.43
CA LEU A 64 7.15 -13.68 1.86
C LEU A 64 6.58 -15.06 2.15
N ARG A 65 5.94 -15.24 3.31
CA ARG A 65 5.33 -16.49 3.71
C ARG A 65 3.90 -16.64 3.16
N ASP A 66 3.11 -15.57 3.23
CA ASP A 66 1.72 -15.53 2.77
C ASP A 66 1.51 -14.24 1.99
N PRO A 67 1.37 -14.32 0.66
CA PRO A 67 1.33 -13.13 -0.19
C PRO A 67 0.02 -12.35 -0.15
N ARG A 68 -0.96 -12.79 0.61
CA ARG A 68 -2.24 -12.07 0.73
C ARG A 68 -2.06 -10.78 1.51
N ALA A 69 -2.67 -9.72 1.04
CA ALA A 69 -2.67 -8.43 1.71
C ALA A 69 -3.95 -7.67 1.45
N THR A 70 -4.25 -6.74 2.34
CA THR A 70 -5.37 -5.82 2.21
C THR A 70 -4.90 -4.43 2.59
N VAL A 71 -5.30 -3.42 1.85
CA VAL A 71 -5.07 -2.02 2.22
C VAL A 71 -6.41 -1.29 2.34
N LEU A 72 -6.44 -0.36 3.29
CA LEU A 72 -7.57 0.54 3.49
C LEU A 72 -7.06 1.97 3.42
N ILE A 73 -7.69 2.79 2.58
CA ILE A 73 -7.38 4.22 2.45
C ILE A 73 -8.67 5.02 2.63
N TYR A 74 -8.61 6.04 3.48
CA TYR A 74 -9.68 7.03 3.60
C TYR A 74 -9.07 8.42 3.75
N PRO A 75 -9.79 9.48 3.34
CA PRO A 75 -9.25 10.84 3.47
C PRO A 75 -9.16 11.26 4.93
N ALA A 76 -8.11 12.01 5.28
CA ALA A 76 -7.94 12.55 6.63
C ALA A 76 -9.12 13.45 7.04
N SER A 77 -9.81 14.04 6.07
CA SER A 77 -10.97 14.89 6.30
C SER A 77 -12.21 14.14 6.80
N GLY A 78 -12.26 12.82 6.64
CA GLY A 78 -13.38 12.02 7.13
C GLY A 78 -13.34 10.59 6.61
N PRO A 79 -13.72 9.61 7.45
CA PRO A 79 -13.62 8.19 7.12
C PRO A 79 -14.87 7.62 6.41
N TYR A 80 -15.79 8.47 5.99
CA TYR A 80 -17.08 8.04 5.46
C TYR A 80 -17.02 7.60 4.00
N SER A 81 -15.99 8.00 3.29
CA SER A 81 -15.63 7.47 1.97
C SER A 81 -14.31 6.73 2.13
N TYR A 82 -14.21 5.54 1.55
CA TYR A 82 -12.98 4.76 1.66
C TYR A 82 -12.86 3.74 0.52
N VAL A 83 -11.64 3.28 0.31
CA VAL A 83 -11.38 2.15 -0.59
C VAL A 83 -10.65 1.06 0.19
N GLU A 84 -11.12 -0.16 0.06
CA GLU A 84 -10.46 -1.36 0.55
C GLU A 84 -10.02 -2.21 -0.63
N ILE A 85 -8.75 -2.57 -0.69
CA ILE A 85 -8.20 -3.37 -1.78
C ILE A 85 -7.63 -4.65 -1.19
N ARG A 86 -8.17 -5.79 -1.61
CA ARG A 86 -7.70 -7.12 -1.25
C ARG A 86 -7.02 -7.76 -2.44
N GLY A 87 -5.93 -8.44 -2.21
CA GLY A 87 -5.25 -9.10 -3.32
C GLY A 87 -4.04 -9.90 -2.88
N THR A 88 -3.20 -10.19 -3.86
CA THR A 88 -1.95 -10.91 -3.66
C THR A 88 -0.79 -10.02 -4.05
N THR A 89 0.34 -10.26 -3.40
CA THR A 89 1.53 -9.43 -3.56
C THR A 89 2.66 -10.18 -4.25
N THR A 90 3.50 -9.42 -4.93
CA THR A 90 4.84 -9.82 -5.33
C THR A 90 5.85 -8.86 -4.71
N ILE A 91 7.07 -9.32 -4.48
CA ILE A 91 8.13 -8.54 -3.86
C ILE A 91 9.33 -8.53 -4.79
N ALA A 92 9.84 -7.34 -5.08
CA ALA A 92 11.03 -7.16 -5.90
C ALA A 92 12.03 -6.26 -5.16
N ASP A 93 13.32 -6.54 -5.33
CA ASP A 93 14.36 -5.67 -4.78
C ASP A 93 14.30 -4.28 -5.43
N ASP A 94 14.54 -3.25 -4.62
CA ASP A 94 14.60 -1.86 -5.06
C ASP A 94 15.90 -1.23 -4.54
N PRO A 95 17.05 -1.64 -5.08
CA PRO A 95 18.34 -1.11 -4.64
C PRO A 95 18.37 0.41 -4.82
N GLY A 96 18.81 1.10 -3.78
CA GLY A 96 18.82 2.57 -3.76
C GLY A 96 17.48 3.19 -3.39
N GLY A 97 16.39 2.40 -3.30
CA GLY A 97 15.10 2.88 -2.81
C GLY A 97 14.40 3.87 -3.71
N SER A 98 14.29 3.57 -5.01
CA SER A 98 13.64 4.49 -5.95
C SER A 98 12.20 4.79 -5.54
N LEU A 99 11.45 3.79 -5.08
CA LEU A 99 10.06 3.98 -4.68
C LEU A 99 9.94 4.78 -3.38
N ILE A 100 10.73 4.48 -2.35
CA ILE A 100 10.62 5.21 -1.08
C ILE A 100 10.94 6.69 -1.25
N HIS A 101 11.88 7.04 -2.13
CA HIS A 101 12.20 8.44 -2.41
C HIS A 101 11.05 9.14 -3.13
N LYS A 102 10.41 8.48 -4.09
CA LYS A 102 9.19 8.99 -4.74
C LYS A 102 8.05 9.20 -3.74
N LEU A 103 7.85 8.22 -2.84
CA LEU A 103 6.81 8.33 -1.82
C LEU A 103 7.10 9.43 -0.81
N ALA A 104 8.36 9.61 -0.42
CA ALA A 104 8.75 10.73 0.44
C ALA A 104 8.41 12.07 -0.21
N GLN A 105 8.65 12.22 -1.50
CA GLN A 105 8.27 13.42 -2.24
C GLN A 105 6.75 13.63 -2.25
N LYS A 106 5.99 12.58 -2.50
CA LYS A 106 4.51 12.63 -2.53
C LYS A 106 3.93 13.03 -1.16
N TYR A 107 4.42 12.43 -0.07
CA TYR A 107 3.82 12.55 1.26
C TYR A 107 4.39 13.69 2.09
N THR A 108 5.67 14.03 1.91
CA THR A 108 6.35 15.03 2.75
C THR A 108 6.98 16.17 1.96
N GLY A 109 7.09 16.05 0.63
CA GLY A 109 7.79 16.99 -0.22
C GLY A 109 9.31 16.84 -0.17
N ALA A 110 9.86 15.89 0.60
CA ALA A 110 11.28 15.67 0.68
C ALA A 110 11.80 14.97 -0.59
N GLU A 111 13.04 15.30 -0.99
CA GLU A 111 13.65 14.68 -2.18
C GLU A 111 14.01 13.20 -1.94
N ARG A 112 14.21 12.81 -0.67
CA ARG A 112 14.66 11.46 -0.30
C ARG A 112 14.04 11.05 1.04
N GLY A 113 13.97 9.74 1.27
CA GLY A 113 13.68 9.19 2.59
C GLY A 113 14.83 9.50 3.55
N GLU A 114 14.51 10.08 4.71
CA GLU A 114 15.51 10.65 5.64
C GLU A 114 16.37 9.59 6.32
N HIS A 115 15.86 8.37 6.49
CA HIS A 115 16.50 7.34 7.31
C HIS A 115 17.21 6.27 6.50
N ASP A 116 17.10 6.30 5.17
CA ASP A 116 17.72 5.29 4.32
C ASP A 116 19.18 5.62 4.05
N THR A 117 19.99 4.56 4.03
CA THR A 117 21.35 4.60 3.50
C THR A 117 21.39 3.87 2.15
N PRO A 118 22.49 3.99 1.37
CA PRO A 118 22.59 3.23 0.12
C PRO A 118 22.47 1.72 0.29
N ASP A 119 22.75 1.21 1.51
CA ASP A 119 22.71 -0.23 1.81
C ASP A 119 21.37 -0.69 2.39
N THR A 120 20.42 0.20 2.60
CA THR A 120 19.09 -0.16 3.11
C THR A 120 18.41 -1.10 2.12
N PRO A 121 18.05 -2.34 2.54
CA PRO A 121 17.52 -3.35 1.60
C PRO A 121 16.04 -3.12 1.32
N ARG A 122 15.75 -2.06 0.57
CA ARG A 122 14.40 -1.73 0.15
C ARG A 122 13.86 -2.73 -0.85
N VAL A 123 12.56 -2.99 -0.75
CA VAL A 123 11.81 -3.80 -1.70
C VAL A 123 10.53 -3.05 -2.10
N ILE A 124 10.05 -3.38 -3.29
CA ILE A 124 8.74 -2.93 -3.76
C ILE A 124 7.77 -4.08 -3.57
N VAL A 125 6.71 -3.84 -2.82
CA VAL A 125 5.57 -4.73 -2.69
C VAL A 125 4.52 -4.27 -3.69
N ARG A 126 4.19 -5.13 -4.65
CA ARG A 126 3.14 -4.86 -5.62
C ARG A 126 1.90 -5.66 -5.22
N LEU A 127 0.84 -4.97 -4.88
CA LEU A 127 -0.46 -5.56 -4.58
C LEU A 127 -1.32 -5.55 -5.84
N THR A 128 -1.65 -6.73 -6.34
CA THR A 128 -2.55 -6.91 -7.47
C THR A 128 -3.93 -7.25 -6.94
N PRO A 129 -4.94 -6.41 -7.21
CA PRO A 129 -6.26 -6.59 -6.61
C PRO A 129 -6.97 -7.85 -7.11
N SER A 130 -7.56 -8.57 -6.18
CA SER A 130 -8.61 -9.57 -6.46
C SER A 130 -9.99 -8.99 -6.17
N LYS A 131 -10.07 -8.01 -5.27
CA LYS A 131 -11.32 -7.35 -4.91
C LYS A 131 -11.05 -5.92 -4.47
N VAL A 132 -11.76 -4.97 -5.06
CA VAL A 132 -11.76 -3.56 -4.67
C VAL A 132 -13.15 -3.21 -4.17
N ILE A 133 -13.23 -2.68 -2.97
CA ILE A 133 -14.48 -2.20 -2.36
C ILE A 133 -14.37 -0.69 -2.23
N TRP A 134 -15.22 0.02 -2.93
CA TRP A 134 -15.26 1.48 -2.88
C TRP A 134 -16.58 1.95 -2.28
N LYS A 135 -16.49 2.72 -1.22
CA LYS A 135 -17.63 3.43 -0.64
C LYS A 135 -17.44 4.91 -0.93
N GLY A 136 -18.26 5.42 -1.80
CA GLY A 136 -18.24 6.83 -2.19
C GLY A 136 -19.17 7.70 -1.37
#